data_dcffcac1cd50a970a9845084f9654267
#
_entry.id   dcffcac1cd50a970a9845084f9654267
#
_cell.length_a   1.000
_cell.length_b   1.000
_cell.length_c   1.000
_cell.angle_alpha   90.00
_cell.angle_beta   90.00
_cell.angle_gamma   90.00
#
_symmetry.space_group_name_H-M   'P 1'
#
loop_
_entity.id
_entity.type
_entity.pdbx_description
1 polymer ?
#
loop_
_entity_poly.entity_id
_entity_poly.type
_entity_poly.pdbx_seq_one_letter_code
_entity_poly.pdbx_strand_id
1 'polypeptide(L)'
;MPNRRYHIHVICADNDQLLVLDSVAMFFQARAFLTYDVSSKLPKASLYGRQCIDACDYALMIIGDSYGTAQNTGVSQMHLSYLNAKAKLKPLLILVKSHHNEVNISRQLQEFTNMVTKKADKIYYYETENDIEQLLIQAYYTMVANHGVEDGWVRVSDELMKANKSALNEEMSASFSTNRGSKQAQGHPVIINPLTADSVSKPIILSDTFEIQ
;
A
#
# COMPACT_ATOMS: atom_id res chain seq x y z
N MET A 1 14.54 19.91 -5.06
CA MET A 1 14.59 18.44 -4.84
C MET A 1 13.48 17.81 -5.64
N PRO A 2 13.70 16.70 -6.33
CA PRO A 2 12.61 16.03 -7.02
C PRO A 2 11.52 15.69 -6.01
N ASN A 3 10.27 15.87 -6.41
CA ASN A 3 9.08 15.60 -5.59
C ASN A 3 8.86 14.08 -5.49
N ARG A 4 9.83 13.38 -4.88
CA ARG A 4 9.74 11.94 -4.65
C ARG A 4 8.76 11.69 -3.53
N ARG A 5 7.83 10.78 -3.78
CA ARG A 5 6.91 10.23 -2.78
C ARG A 5 7.13 8.73 -2.69
N TYR A 6 7.09 8.21 -1.50
CA TYR A 6 7.18 6.78 -1.27
C TYR A 6 5.79 6.15 -1.31
N HIS A 7 5.72 4.89 -1.65
CA HIS A 7 4.51 4.10 -1.47
C HIS A 7 4.60 3.35 -0.14
N ILE A 8 3.67 3.64 0.75
CA ILE A 8 3.58 3.01 2.08
C ILE A 8 2.30 2.20 2.16
N HIS A 9 2.41 0.92 2.48
CA HIS A 9 1.26 0.09 2.77
C HIS A 9 0.99 0.06 4.27
N VAL A 10 -0.22 0.47 4.66
CA VAL A 10 -0.67 0.50 6.06
C VAL A 10 -1.36 -0.81 6.39
N ILE A 11 -0.77 -1.54 7.33
CA ILE A 11 -1.24 -2.83 7.84
C ILE A 11 -1.98 -2.56 9.15
N CYS A 12 -3.29 -2.78 9.17
CA CYS A 12 -4.13 -2.56 10.35
C CYS A 12 -5.33 -3.52 10.37
N ALA A 13 -6.00 -3.61 11.51
CA ALA A 13 -7.25 -4.35 11.62
C ALA A 13 -8.39 -3.60 10.92
N ASP A 14 -9.32 -4.35 10.34
CA ASP A 14 -10.40 -3.84 9.47
C ASP A 14 -11.49 -3.02 10.19
N ASN A 15 -11.51 -3.03 11.52
CA ASN A 15 -12.52 -2.35 12.33
C ASN A 15 -11.91 -1.41 13.38
N ASP A 16 -10.63 -1.07 13.23
CA ASP A 16 -9.89 -0.41 14.30
C ASP A 16 -9.39 0.98 13.88
N GLN A 17 -9.58 1.95 14.77
CA GLN A 17 -8.77 3.18 14.85
C GLN A 17 -8.88 4.16 13.68
N LEU A 18 -10.09 4.52 13.28
CA LEU A 18 -10.30 5.55 12.25
C LEU A 18 -9.51 6.84 12.54
N LEU A 19 -9.49 7.34 13.78
CA LEU A 19 -8.77 8.56 14.15
C LEU A 19 -7.25 8.42 14.01
N VAL A 20 -6.70 7.25 14.34
CA VAL A 20 -5.27 6.97 14.12
C VAL A 20 -4.95 6.94 12.62
N LEU A 21 -5.81 6.34 11.82
CA LEU A 21 -5.63 6.31 10.36
C LEU A 21 -5.75 7.70 9.74
N ASP A 22 -6.63 8.54 10.25
CA ASP A 22 -6.74 9.95 9.82
C ASP A 22 -5.45 10.72 10.14
N SER A 23 -4.90 10.57 11.35
CA SER A 23 -3.62 11.17 11.75
C SER A 23 -2.46 10.70 10.86
N VAL A 24 -2.42 9.41 10.54
CA VAL A 24 -1.46 8.84 9.59
C VAL A 24 -1.63 9.44 8.19
N ALA A 25 -2.86 9.51 7.70
CA ALA A 25 -3.15 10.06 6.38
C ALA A 25 -2.75 11.54 6.28
N MET A 26 -3.04 12.34 7.31
CA MET A 26 -2.64 13.74 7.38
C MET A 26 -1.12 13.91 7.38
N PHE A 27 -0.40 13.12 8.17
CA PHE A 27 1.07 13.16 8.20
C PHE A 27 1.67 12.85 6.82
N PHE A 28 1.15 11.84 6.11
CA PHE A 28 1.70 11.41 4.83
C PHE A 28 1.14 12.14 3.60
N GLN A 29 0.16 13.01 3.74
CA GLN A 29 -0.53 13.70 2.62
C GLN A 29 0.40 14.26 1.54
N ALA A 30 1.54 14.86 1.93
CA ALA A 30 2.51 15.44 1.00
C ALA A 30 3.79 14.59 0.85
N ARG A 31 3.94 13.49 1.60
CA ARG A 31 5.18 12.72 1.75
C ARG A 31 5.14 11.37 1.05
N ALA A 32 3.97 10.73 1.03
CA ALA A 32 3.83 9.36 0.52
C ALA A 32 2.47 9.11 -0.12
N PHE A 33 2.38 8.02 -0.88
CA PHE A 33 1.12 7.38 -1.24
C PHE A 33 0.80 6.32 -0.21
N LEU A 34 -0.45 6.27 0.23
CA LEU A 34 -0.89 5.26 1.18
C LEU A 34 -1.82 4.27 0.50
N THR A 35 -1.59 3.00 0.75
CA THR A 35 -2.56 1.93 0.55
C THR A 35 -2.83 1.28 1.89
N TYR A 36 -4.01 0.72 2.07
CA TYR A 36 -4.45 0.15 3.34
C TYR A 36 -4.89 -1.29 3.14
N ASP A 37 -4.73 -2.10 4.19
CA ASP A 37 -5.42 -3.38 4.23
C ASP A 37 -6.93 -3.15 4.09
N VAL A 38 -7.57 -4.01 3.33
CA VAL A 38 -9.02 -3.98 3.13
C VAL A 38 -9.67 -5.04 4.00
N SER A 39 -10.97 -4.88 4.26
CA SER A 39 -11.72 -5.84 5.08
C SER A 39 -11.58 -7.26 4.55
N SER A 40 -11.31 -8.19 5.45
CA SER A 40 -11.20 -9.62 5.16
C SER A 40 -12.49 -10.23 4.58
N LYS A 41 -13.61 -9.52 4.70
CA LYS A 41 -14.92 -9.90 4.11
C LYS A 41 -14.96 -9.72 2.60
N LEU A 42 -14.07 -8.88 2.06
CA LEU A 42 -14.02 -8.64 0.62
C LEU A 42 -13.38 -9.82 -0.13
N PRO A 43 -13.93 -10.23 -1.27
CA PRO A 43 -13.30 -11.20 -2.13
C PRO A 43 -11.87 -10.74 -2.50
N LYS A 44 -10.91 -11.65 -2.44
CA LYS A 44 -9.50 -11.38 -2.80
C LYS A 44 -8.77 -10.36 -1.89
N ALA A 45 -9.26 -10.04 -0.69
CA ALA A 45 -8.59 -9.14 0.25
C ALA A 45 -7.13 -9.52 0.48
N SER A 46 -6.84 -10.80 0.70
CA SER A 46 -5.46 -11.29 0.90
C SER A 46 -4.58 -11.15 -0.34
N LEU A 47 -5.15 -11.30 -1.54
CA LEU A 47 -4.42 -11.08 -2.79
C LEU A 47 -4.08 -9.59 -2.95
N TYR A 48 -5.05 -8.71 -2.70
CA TYR A 48 -4.85 -7.27 -2.74
C TYR A 48 -3.77 -6.83 -1.76
N GLY A 49 -3.84 -7.22 -0.49
CA GLY A 49 -2.82 -6.89 0.51
C GLY A 49 -1.43 -7.38 0.11
N ARG A 50 -1.32 -8.60 -0.46
CA ARG A 50 -0.06 -9.11 -0.98
C ARG A 50 0.49 -8.25 -2.13
N GLN A 51 -0.34 -7.87 -3.09
CA GLN A 51 0.07 -7.02 -4.21
C GLN A 51 0.52 -5.64 -3.75
N CYS A 52 -0.20 -5.04 -2.79
CA CYS A 52 0.20 -3.75 -2.21
C CYS A 52 1.55 -3.85 -1.48
N ILE A 53 1.77 -4.92 -0.72
CA ILE A 53 3.05 -5.16 -0.03
C ILE A 53 4.18 -5.40 -1.05
N ASP A 54 3.94 -6.15 -2.11
CA ASP A 54 4.94 -6.36 -3.16
C ASP A 54 5.36 -5.03 -3.81
N ALA A 55 4.41 -4.13 -4.04
CA ALA A 55 4.61 -2.85 -4.71
C ALA A 55 5.07 -1.71 -3.78
N CYS A 56 4.90 -1.81 -2.46
CA CYS A 56 5.25 -0.73 -1.54
C CYS A 56 6.77 -0.62 -1.30
N ASP A 57 7.21 0.61 -1.01
CA ASP A 57 8.59 0.88 -0.58
C ASP A 57 8.76 0.55 0.90
N TYR A 58 7.78 0.92 1.73
CA TYR A 58 7.75 0.71 3.16
C TYR A 58 6.40 0.16 3.61
N ALA A 59 6.40 -0.53 4.73
CA ALA A 59 5.17 -0.93 5.40
C ALA A 59 5.05 -0.22 6.76
N LEU A 60 3.84 0.23 7.08
CA LEU A 60 3.48 0.80 8.39
C LEU A 60 2.46 -0.11 9.04
N MET A 61 2.81 -0.71 10.16
CA MET A 61 1.91 -1.55 10.93
C MET A 61 1.38 -0.81 12.13
N ILE A 62 0.06 -0.85 12.32
CA ILE A 62 -0.64 -0.26 13.45
C ILE A 62 -1.40 -1.36 14.18
N ILE A 63 -0.95 -1.67 15.39
CA ILE A 63 -1.63 -2.61 16.29
C ILE A 63 -2.41 -1.78 17.31
N GLY A 64 -3.73 -1.90 17.29
CA GLY A 64 -4.63 -1.21 18.18
C GLY A 64 -5.37 -2.14 19.14
N ASP A 65 -6.69 -1.95 19.26
CA ASP A 65 -7.53 -2.69 20.19
C ASP A 65 -8.11 -3.99 19.61
N SER A 66 -7.97 -4.19 18.28
CA SER A 66 -8.55 -5.33 17.56
C SER A 66 -7.50 -6.17 16.83
N TYR A 67 -7.69 -7.50 16.87
CA TYR A 67 -6.93 -8.41 15.98
C TYR A 67 -7.44 -8.39 14.54
N GLY A 68 -8.62 -7.85 14.33
CA GLY A 68 -9.35 -7.91 13.07
C GLY A 68 -10.12 -9.23 12.89
N THR A 69 -10.95 -9.27 11.85
CA THR A 69 -11.77 -10.45 11.54
C THR A 69 -10.86 -11.58 11.03
N ALA A 70 -10.91 -12.72 11.73
CA ALA A 70 -10.21 -13.93 11.30
C ALA A 70 -10.87 -14.52 10.04
N GLN A 71 -10.05 -14.90 9.08
CA GLN A 71 -10.48 -15.64 7.89
C GLN A 71 -10.74 -17.11 8.22
N ASN A 72 -11.15 -17.91 7.23
CA ASN A 72 -11.36 -19.35 7.37
C ASN A 72 -10.13 -20.11 7.90
N THR A 73 -8.96 -19.53 7.77
CA THR A 73 -7.69 -20.06 8.31
C THR A 73 -7.46 -19.75 9.79
N GLY A 74 -8.36 -19.00 10.44
CA GLY A 74 -8.20 -18.53 11.82
C GLY A 74 -7.24 -17.34 11.96
N VAL A 75 -6.70 -16.81 10.85
CA VAL A 75 -5.72 -15.72 10.83
C VAL A 75 -6.37 -14.45 10.25
N SER A 76 -6.14 -13.29 10.86
CA SER A 76 -6.66 -12.03 10.36
C SER A 76 -5.87 -11.51 9.15
N GLN A 77 -6.49 -10.58 8.38
CA GLN A 77 -5.80 -9.94 7.26
C GLN A 77 -4.55 -9.18 7.72
N MET A 78 -4.64 -8.43 8.81
CA MET A 78 -3.50 -7.72 9.41
C MET A 78 -2.32 -8.67 9.69
N HIS A 79 -2.58 -9.84 10.25
CA HIS A 79 -1.54 -10.84 10.54
C HIS A 79 -0.93 -11.40 9.24
N LEU A 80 -1.75 -11.71 8.23
CA LEU A 80 -1.25 -12.18 6.93
C LEU A 80 -0.39 -11.11 6.24
N SER A 81 -0.80 -9.86 6.27
CA SER A 81 -0.05 -8.74 5.71
C SER A 81 1.29 -8.54 6.42
N TYR A 82 1.32 -8.64 7.75
CA TYR A 82 2.57 -8.63 8.50
C TYR A 82 3.53 -9.74 8.07
N LEU A 83 3.04 -10.97 7.98
CA LEU A 83 3.87 -12.11 7.54
C LEU A 83 4.42 -11.91 6.12
N ASN A 84 3.60 -11.38 5.22
CA ASN A 84 4.03 -11.05 3.86
C ASN A 84 5.11 -9.96 3.85
N ALA A 85 4.94 -8.88 4.61
CA ALA A 85 5.93 -7.80 4.71
C ALA A 85 7.27 -8.33 5.24
N LYS A 86 7.25 -9.18 6.28
CA LYS A 86 8.46 -9.82 6.82
C LYS A 86 9.10 -10.77 5.81
N ALA A 87 8.32 -11.59 5.12
CA ALA A 87 8.83 -12.53 4.11
C ALA A 87 9.48 -11.81 2.92
N LYS A 88 9.00 -10.62 2.57
CA LYS A 88 9.54 -9.76 1.50
C LYS A 88 10.64 -8.82 1.98
N LEU A 89 11.04 -8.91 3.25
CA LEU A 89 12.05 -8.05 3.88
C LEU A 89 11.75 -6.55 3.73
N LYS A 90 10.46 -6.18 3.69
CA LYS A 90 10.08 -4.77 3.61
C LYS A 90 10.49 -4.03 4.88
N PRO A 91 11.07 -2.84 4.78
CA PRO A 91 11.30 -1.99 5.95
C PRO A 91 9.95 -1.72 6.62
N LEU A 92 9.84 -2.07 7.90
CA LEU A 92 8.56 -2.11 8.61
C LEU A 92 8.63 -1.19 9.83
N LEU A 93 7.80 -0.16 9.84
CA LEU A 93 7.55 0.70 10.99
C LEU A 93 6.36 0.14 11.78
N ILE A 94 6.53 -0.03 13.09
CA ILE A 94 5.51 -0.67 13.93
C ILE A 94 5.09 0.29 15.03
N LEU A 95 3.80 0.63 15.04
CA LEU A 95 3.12 1.37 16.09
C LEU A 95 2.23 0.39 16.87
N VAL A 96 2.34 0.41 18.19
CA VAL A 96 1.56 -0.46 19.08
C VAL A 96 0.86 0.41 20.10
N LYS A 97 -0.46 0.23 20.27
CA LYS A 97 -1.21 0.91 21.30
C LYS A 97 -0.81 0.39 22.67
N SER A 98 -0.51 1.32 23.60
CA SER A 98 -0.28 1.01 24.99
C SER A 98 -1.61 0.75 25.70
N HIS A 99 -1.75 -0.42 26.27
CA HIS A 99 -2.92 -0.79 27.05
C HIS A 99 -2.57 -0.74 28.54
N HIS A 100 -2.96 0.33 29.21
CA HIS A 100 -2.72 0.46 30.65
C HIS A 100 -3.61 -0.43 31.52
N ASN A 101 -4.75 -0.90 30.97
CA ASN A 101 -5.68 -1.82 31.64
C ASN A 101 -6.04 -2.95 30.69
N GLU A 102 -5.41 -4.09 30.83
CA GLU A 102 -5.49 -5.27 29.95
C GLU A 102 -6.86 -6.01 29.95
N VAL A 103 -7.89 -5.47 30.59
CA VAL A 103 -9.11 -6.22 30.93
C VAL A 103 -9.94 -6.66 29.71
N ASN A 104 -9.70 -6.12 28.51
CA ASN A 104 -10.52 -6.40 27.33
C ASN A 104 -9.76 -6.75 26.03
N ILE A 105 -8.48 -7.08 26.12
CA ILE A 105 -7.72 -7.44 24.92
C ILE A 105 -7.93 -8.93 24.60
N SER A 106 -8.29 -9.22 23.35
CA SER A 106 -8.46 -10.61 22.94
C SER A 106 -7.14 -11.39 23.04
N ARG A 107 -7.22 -12.66 23.41
CA ARG A 107 -6.03 -13.54 23.47
C ARG A 107 -5.27 -13.56 22.15
N GLN A 108 -5.99 -13.57 21.03
CA GLN A 108 -5.39 -13.55 19.69
C GLN A 108 -4.55 -12.29 19.46
N LEU A 109 -5.05 -11.12 19.87
CA LEU A 109 -4.31 -9.87 19.77
C LEU A 109 -3.06 -9.88 20.65
N GLN A 110 -3.17 -10.37 21.90
CA GLN A 110 -2.02 -10.50 22.81
C GLN A 110 -0.94 -11.40 22.23
N GLU A 111 -1.30 -12.59 21.75
CA GLU A 111 -0.37 -13.55 21.15
C GLU A 111 0.31 -12.94 19.91
N PHE A 112 -0.46 -12.26 19.07
CA PHE A 112 0.04 -11.60 17.88
C PHE A 112 0.98 -10.43 18.24
N THR A 113 0.60 -9.55 19.13
CA THR A 113 1.43 -8.44 19.60
C THR A 113 2.73 -8.95 20.19
N ASN A 114 2.68 -9.99 21.04
CA ASN A 114 3.86 -10.62 21.62
C ASN A 114 4.78 -11.23 20.52
N MET A 115 4.22 -11.83 19.48
CA MET A 115 4.99 -12.36 18.36
C MET A 115 5.69 -11.24 17.59
N VAL A 116 4.99 -10.15 17.31
CA VAL A 116 5.52 -8.99 16.60
C VAL A 116 6.62 -8.32 17.39
N THR A 117 6.39 -8.05 18.68
CA THR A 117 7.32 -7.35 19.56
C THR A 117 8.63 -8.12 19.77
N LYS A 118 8.57 -9.44 19.86
CA LYS A 118 9.77 -10.30 19.97
C LYS A 118 10.65 -10.30 18.73
N LYS A 119 10.09 -10.00 17.54
CA LYS A 119 10.77 -10.11 16.24
C LYS A 119 11.07 -8.74 15.60
N ALA A 120 10.67 -7.66 16.22
CA ALA A 120 10.87 -6.32 15.70
C ALA A 120 12.15 -5.69 16.27
N ASP A 121 12.90 -5.03 15.42
CA ASP A 121 14.10 -4.30 15.82
C ASP A 121 13.75 -3.04 16.62
N LYS A 122 12.65 -2.38 16.26
CA LYS A 122 12.17 -1.17 16.91
C LYS A 122 10.65 -1.09 16.88
N ILE A 123 10.06 -0.68 18.00
CA ILE A 123 8.61 -0.50 18.17
C ILE A 123 8.38 0.86 18.80
N TYR A 124 7.32 1.52 18.35
CA TYR A 124 6.85 2.77 18.91
C TYR A 124 5.49 2.56 19.56
N TYR A 125 5.38 3.01 20.81
CA TYR A 125 4.13 2.87 21.57
C TYR A 125 3.37 4.19 21.56
N TYR A 126 2.06 4.14 21.36
CA TYR A 126 1.17 5.28 21.44
C TYR A 126 0.00 4.98 22.40
N GLU A 127 -0.54 6.00 23.02
CA GLU A 127 -1.72 5.90 23.89
C GLU A 127 -2.96 6.43 23.19
N THR A 128 -2.79 7.55 22.49
CA THR A 128 -3.87 8.25 21.78
C THR A 128 -3.46 8.58 20.35
N GLU A 129 -4.45 8.98 19.54
CA GLU A 129 -4.22 9.45 18.17
C GLU A 129 -3.32 10.70 18.10
N ASN A 130 -3.27 11.49 19.19
CA ASN A 130 -2.44 12.71 19.25
C ASN A 130 -0.93 12.40 19.28
N ASP A 131 -0.56 11.21 19.74
CA ASP A 131 0.85 10.80 19.81
C ASP A 131 1.41 10.43 18.44
N ILE A 132 0.52 10.07 17.49
CA ILE A 132 0.88 9.49 16.20
C ILE A 132 1.78 10.41 15.38
N GLU A 133 1.47 11.70 15.31
CA GLU A 133 2.27 12.64 14.52
C GLU A 133 3.72 12.73 15.01
N GLN A 134 3.94 12.86 16.31
CA GLN A 134 5.28 12.94 16.88
C GLN A 134 6.06 11.63 16.69
N LEU A 135 5.41 10.49 16.88
CA LEU A 135 6.02 9.19 16.67
C LEU A 135 6.39 8.98 15.20
N LEU A 136 5.52 9.39 14.27
CA LEU A 136 5.80 9.29 12.84
C LEU A 136 6.94 10.21 12.42
N ILE A 137 7.04 11.43 12.96
CA ILE A 137 8.17 12.31 12.68
C ILE A 137 9.48 11.60 13.00
N GLN A 138 9.61 11.05 14.20
CA GLN A 138 10.83 10.37 14.61
C GLN A 138 11.07 9.07 13.85
N ALA A 139 10.04 8.26 13.71
CA ALA A 139 10.13 6.90 13.17
C ALA A 139 10.36 6.89 11.66
N TYR A 140 9.59 7.70 10.92
CA TYR A 140 9.63 7.75 9.46
C TYR A 140 10.98 8.25 8.95
N TYR A 141 11.47 9.37 9.48
CA TYR A 141 12.77 9.89 9.03
C TYR A 141 13.93 8.97 9.39
N THR A 142 13.87 8.28 10.53
CA THR A 142 14.85 7.26 10.89
C THR A 142 14.80 6.07 9.91
N MET A 143 13.59 5.62 9.55
CA MET A 143 13.40 4.53 8.61
C MET A 143 13.93 4.89 7.22
N VAL A 144 13.57 6.06 6.70
CA VAL A 144 14.05 6.55 5.39
C VAL A 144 15.57 6.71 5.36
N ALA A 145 16.17 7.18 6.45
CA ALA A 145 17.64 7.32 6.55
C ALA A 145 18.36 5.97 6.54
N ASN A 146 17.77 4.94 7.18
CA ASN A 146 18.38 3.62 7.29
C ASN A 146 18.08 2.71 6.08
N HIS A 147 16.96 2.95 5.39
CA HIS A 147 16.49 2.15 4.28
C HIS A 147 16.14 3.06 3.10
N GLY A 148 17.15 3.73 2.54
CA GLY A 148 16.96 4.58 1.38
C GLY A 148 16.40 3.78 0.20
N VAL A 149 15.34 4.30 -0.41
CA VAL A 149 14.77 3.77 -1.65
C VAL A 149 15.19 4.69 -2.79
N GLU A 150 15.89 4.14 -3.76
CA GLU A 150 16.39 4.91 -4.91
C GLU A 150 15.26 5.29 -5.87
N ASP A 151 14.25 4.45 -6.00
CA ASP A 151 13.21 4.49 -7.05
C ASP A 151 11.85 5.05 -6.60
N GLY A 152 11.82 5.91 -5.59
CA GLY A 152 10.56 6.51 -5.13
C GLY A 152 9.75 7.15 -6.27
N TRP A 153 8.43 7.19 -6.12
CA TRP A 153 7.48 7.75 -7.07
C TRP A 153 7.74 9.23 -7.31
N VAL A 154 7.87 9.63 -8.57
CA VAL A 154 8.05 11.03 -8.96
C VAL A 154 6.74 11.55 -9.54
N ARG A 155 6.32 12.75 -9.14
CA ARG A 155 5.16 13.40 -9.74
C ARG A 155 5.49 13.71 -11.19
N VAL A 156 4.75 13.15 -12.13
CA VAL A 156 4.90 13.45 -13.56
C VAL A 156 4.50 14.91 -13.77
N SER A 157 5.40 15.71 -14.35
CA SER A 157 5.09 17.10 -14.73
C SER A 157 4.09 17.11 -15.89
N ASP A 158 3.30 18.17 -16.02
CA ASP A 158 2.33 18.32 -17.11
C ASP A 158 2.99 18.25 -18.51
N GLU A 159 4.25 18.61 -18.61
CA GLU A 159 5.05 18.49 -19.85
C GLU A 159 5.35 17.05 -20.21
N LEU A 160 5.76 16.23 -19.23
CA LEU A 160 5.95 14.79 -19.40
C LEU A 160 4.63 14.07 -19.71
N MET A 161 3.52 14.50 -19.10
CA MET A 161 2.19 13.96 -19.40
C MET A 161 1.79 14.28 -20.85
N LYS A 162 2.08 15.49 -21.34
CA LYS A 162 1.82 15.86 -22.74
C LYS A 162 2.70 15.09 -23.72
N ALA A 163 3.99 14.94 -23.41
CA ALA A 163 4.92 14.18 -24.24
C ALA A 163 4.52 12.70 -24.34
N ASN A 164 4.16 12.07 -23.21
CA ASN A 164 3.70 10.68 -23.19
C ASN A 164 2.37 10.51 -23.95
N LYS A 165 1.46 11.47 -23.86
CA LYS A 165 0.19 11.44 -24.60
C LYS A 165 0.41 11.57 -26.09
N SER A 166 1.40 12.37 -26.54
CA SER A 166 1.79 12.46 -27.94
C SER A 166 2.40 11.16 -28.44
N ALA A 167 3.32 10.55 -27.68
CA ALA A 167 3.94 9.28 -28.03
C ALA A 167 2.92 8.14 -28.14
N LEU A 168 1.98 8.05 -27.18
CA LEU A 168 0.89 7.07 -27.24
C LEU A 168 -0.01 7.25 -28.46
N ASN A 169 -0.34 8.50 -28.80
CA ASN A 169 -1.13 8.79 -29.98
C ASN A 169 -0.39 8.45 -31.31
N GLU A 170 0.91 8.63 -31.36
CA GLU A 170 1.74 8.23 -32.50
C GLU A 170 1.81 6.71 -32.65
N GLU A 171 2.01 5.98 -31.57
CA GLU A 171 2.00 4.50 -31.57
C GLU A 171 0.63 3.94 -31.95
N MET A 172 -0.46 4.52 -31.41
CA MET A 172 -1.80 4.14 -31.82
C MET A 172 -2.06 4.45 -33.28
N SER A 173 -1.63 5.60 -33.79
CA SER A 173 -1.79 5.97 -35.20
C SER A 173 -0.99 5.06 -36.13
N ALA A 174 0.22 4.67 -35.71
CA ALA A 174 1.05 3.72 -36.48
C ALA A 174 0.42 2.32 -36.53
N SER A 175 -0.15 1.84 -35.41
CA SER A 175 -0.82 0.54 -35.36
C SER A 175 -2.13 0.50 -36.16
N PHE A 176 -2.86 1.63 -36.28
CA PHE A 176 -4.03 1.72 -37.15
C PHE A 176 -3.70 1.80 -38.65
N SER A 177 -2.54 2.31 -39.01
CA SER A 177 -2.12 2.38 -40.44
C SER A 177 -1.63 1.05 -41.00
N THR A 178 -1.16 0.15 -40.16
CA THR A 178 -0.70 -1.20 -40.60
C THR A 178 -1.85 -2.22 -40.72
N ASN A 179 -3.03 -1.95 -40.21
CA ASN A 179 -4.17 -2.89 -40.16
C ASN A 179 -5.29 -2.57 -41.18
N ARG A 180 -4.99 -1.94 -42.33
CA ARG A 180 -5.96 -1.75 -43.43
C ARG A 180 -6.13 -2.99 -44.30
N GLY A 181 -6.24 -4.16 -43.70
CA GLY A 181 -6.46 -5.39 -44.45
C GLY A 181 -6.88 -6.57 -43.59
N SER A 182 -7.98 -6.50 -42.92
CA SER A 182 -8.97 -7.58 -42.70
C SER A 182 -9.76 -7.43 -41.38
N LYS A 183 -11.04 -7.29 -41.55
CA LYS A 183 -12.22 -7.82 -40.80
C LYS A 183 -12.22 -7.88 -39.27
N GLN A 184 -13.27 -7.24 -38.76
CA GLN A 184 -14.01 -7.45 -37.50
C GLN A 184 -13.42 -6.85 -36.22
N ALA A 185 -14.12 -5.80 -35.78
CA ALA A 185 -13.99 -5.19 -34.47
C ALA A 185 -14.39 -6.17 -33.36
N GLN A 186 -13.41 -6.61 -32.59
CA GLN A 186 -13.61 -7.04 -31.21
C GLN A 186 -12.96 -5.96 -30.35
N GLY A 187 -13.70 -5.51 -29.30
CA GLY A 187 -13.28 -4.45 -28.41
C GLY A 187 -11.88 -4.70 -27.84
N HIS A 188 -11.02 -3.72 -27.98
CA HIS A 188 -9.65 -3.80 -27.49
C HIS A 188 -9.57 -3.32 -26.05
N PRO A 189 -8.81 -4.02 -25.20
CA PRO A 189 -8.59 -3.60 -23.83
C PRO A 189 -7.75 -2.31 -23.76
N VAL A 190 -8.11 -1.41 -22.86
CA VAL A 190 -7.32 -0.22 -22.54
C VAL A 190 -6.12 -0.63 -21.71
N ILE A 191 -4.94 -0.26 -22.17
CA ILE A 191 -3.68 -0.60 -21.52
C ILE A 191 -3.21 0.60 -20.71
N ILE A 192 -3.08 0.45 -19.40
CA ILE A 192 -2.50 1.46 -18.50
C ILE A 192 -1.14 0.96 -18.03
N ASN A 193 -0.08 1.66 -18.39
CA ASN A 193 1.26 1.38 -17.90
C ASN A 193 1.55 2.16 -16.62
N PRO A 194 1.94 1.54 -15.52
CA PRO A 194 2.60 2.25 -14.45
C PRO A 194 3.99 2.69 -14.93
N LEU A 195 4.20 3.99 -15.01
CA LEU A 195 5.49 4.57 -15.38
C LEU A 195 6.46 4.45 -14.20
N THR A 196 7.37 3.52 -14.27
CA THR A 196 8.61 3.55 -13.49
C THR A 196 9.72 4.17 -14.35
N ALA A 197 10.56 4.99 -13.76
CA ALA A 197 11.50 5.88 -14.50
C ALA A 197 12.54 5.15 -15.36
N ASP A 198 12.69 3.82 -15.25
CA ASP A 198 13.73 3.04 -15.95
C ASP A 198 13.30 1.67 -16.48
N SER A 199 12.03 1.34 -16.46
CA SER A 199 11.61 0.08 -17.05
C SER A 199 10.64 0.33 -18.18
N VAL A 200 10.97 -0.18 -19.36
CA VAL A 200 10.00 -0.49 -20.42
C VAL A 200 9.06 -1.54 -19.83
N SER A 201 8.15 -1.09 -18.98
CA SER A 201 7.25 -1.95 -18.24
C SER A 201 6.13 -2.44 -19.16
N LYS A 202 5.77 -3.69 -18.97
CA LYS A 202 4.67 -4.31 -19.69
C LYS A 202 3.36 -3.58 -19.37
N PRO A 203 2.52 -3.28 -20.36
CA PRO A 203 1.26 -2.59 -20.15
C PRO A 203 0.28 -3.39 -19.30
N ILE A 204 -0.46 -2.71 -18.42
CA ILE A 204 -1.59 -3.28 -17.70
C ILE A 204 -2.84 -3.13 -18.56
N ILE A 205 -3.46 -4.26 -18.88
CA ILE A 205 -4.68 -4.30 -19.68
C ILE A 205 -5.88 -4.25 -18.74
N LEU A 206 -6.66 -3.18 -18.80
CA LEU A 206 -7.97 -3.11 -18.15
C LEU A 206 -9.04 -3.51 -19.20
N SER A 207 -9.77 -4.59 -18.95
CA SER A 207 -10.92 -4.94 -19.77
C SER A 207 -12.11 -4.11 -19.34
N ASP A 208 -12.66 -3.32 -20.26
CA ASP A 208 -13.96 -2.64 -20.11
C ASP A 208 -15.09 -3.67 -20.17
N THR A 209 -15.41 -4.28 -19.05
CA THR A 209 -16.69 -4.96 -18.87
C THR A 209 -17.26 -4.61 -17.52
N PHE A 210 -17.80 -3.41 -17.41
CA PHE A 210 -18.86 -3.13 -16.45
C PHE A 210 -20.17 -3.06 -17.25
N GLU A 211 -20.83 -4.18 -17.46
CA GLU A 211 -22.26 -4.20 -17.71
C GLU A 211 -22.94 -4.00 -16.35
N ILE A 212 -23.56 -2.85 -16.19
CA ILE A 212 -24.49 -2.57 -15.09
C ILE A 212 -25.81 -3.22 -15.49
N GLN A 213 -26.23 -4.24 -14.77
CA GLN A 213 -27.64 -4.65 -14.64
C GLN A 213 -28.20 -4.12 -13.34
#